data_fb62c2cd707bdb1dc91c8a3b639b9990
#
_entry.id   fb62c2cd707bdb1dc91c8a3b639b9990
#
_cell.length_a   1.000
_cell.length_b   1.000
_cell.length_c   1.000
_cell.angle_alpha   90.00
_cell.angle_beta   90.00
_cell.angle_gamma   90.00
#
_symmetry.space_group_name_H-M   'P 1'
#
loop_
_entity.id
_entity.type
_entity.pdbx_description
1 polymer ?
#
loop_
_entity_poly.entity_id
_entity_poly.type
_entity_poly.pdbx_seq_one_letter_code
_entity_poly.pdbx_strand_id
1 'polypeptide(L)'
;PKNISIPKFPKINETIHTRKLKPIIENEFKNHPGSINNFWFATEYDEVVKLLNFFIKEKSNLFGDYEDAVDQKDNILFHSALSPYINLGLITPEFVIQKVLDFHKKNKIRMNSLEGYIRQVIGWREFMRGIYQSYSQEMETRNFFKQNRKMKSSWYDGTTGLPPLDYAIKNAVNHGWSHHIERLMILSNIMNLCEIKPKIVYKWFMEMFVDS
;
A
#
# COMPACT_ATOMS: atom_id res chain seq x y z
N PRO A 1 6.70 -15.73 14.97
CA PRO A 1 7.59 -16.84 15.34
C PRO A 1 9.02 -16.48 14.96
N LYS A 2 9.95 -16.65 15.87
CA LYS A 2 11.34 -16.18 15.76
C LYS A 2 12.18 -16.79 14.62
N ASN A 3 11.63 -17.68 13.79
CA ASN A 3 12.39 -18.47 12.80
C ASN A 3 11.77 -18.56 11.40
N ILE A 4 10.92 -17.59 10.99
CA ILE A 4 10.40 -17.58 9.60
C ILE A 4 11.25 -16.62 8.76
N SER A 5 11.80 -17.17 7.67
CA SER A 5 12.47 -16.37 6.65
C SER A 5 11.42 -15.65 5.79
N ILE A 6 11.50 -14.34 5.71
CA ILE A 6 10.66 -13.55 4.82
C ILE A 6 11.29 -13.58 3.43
N PRO A 7 10.55 -14.05 2.39
CA PRO A 7 11.07 -14.05 1.03
C PRO A 7 11.31 -12.60 0.57
N LYS A 8 12.54 -12.30 0.14
CA LYS A 8 12.92 -10.96 -0.32
C LYS A 8 12.13 -10.56 -1.56
N PHE A 9 11.56 -9.35 -1.53
CA PHE A 9 10.86 -8.81 -2.67
C PHE A 9 11.80 -8.71 -3.88
N PRO A 10 11.37 -9.09 -5.09
CA PRO A 10 12.19 -9.04 -6.29
C PRO A 10 12.66 -7.62 -6.58
N LYS A 11 13.93 -7.47 -6.97
CA LYS A 11 14.45 -6.18 -7.43
C LYS A 11 13.83 -5.84 -8.79
N ILE A 12 13.22 -4.66 -8.88
CA ILE A 12 12.73 -4.11 -10.13
C ILE A 12 13.86 -3.36 -10.83
N ASN A 13 14.02 -3.61 -12.11
CA ASN A 13 15.02 -2.91 -12.91
C ASN A 13 14.46 -1.57 -13.42
N GLU A 14 15.33 -0.58 -13.49
CA GLU A 14 15.00 0.71 -14.09
C GLU A 14 14.69 0.53 -15.59
N THR A 15 13.53 1.03 -16.02
CA THR A 15 13.12 1.00 -17.42
C THR A 15 13.53 2.27 -18.16
N ILE A 16 13.38 2.26 -19.49
CA ILE A 16 13.60 3.46 -20.30
C ILE A 16 12.65 4.61 -19.90
N HIS A 17 11.46 4.27 -19.44
CA HIS A 17 10.44 5.24 -19.02
C HIS A 17 10.86 5.94 -17.72
N THR A 18 11.24 5.19 -16.70
CA THR A 18 11.72 5.75 -15.42
C THR A 18 12.97 6.61 -15.63
N ARG A 19 13.89 6.16 -16.46
CA ARG A 19 15.12 6.89 -16.76
C ARG A 19 14.86 8.23 -17.46
N LYS A 20 13.89 8.28 -18.38
CA LYS A 20 13.51 9.53 -19.07
C LYS A 20 12.80 10.51 -18.14
N LEU A 21 12.01 10.02 -17.20
CA LEU A 21 11.24 10.87 -16.28
C LEU A 21 12.07 11.38 -15.10
N LYS A 22 13.14 10.69 -14.72
CA LYS A 22 13.97 11.02 -13.56
C LYS A 22 14.41 12.48 -13.53
N PRO A 23 15.06 13.05 -14.56
CA PRO A 23 15.47 14.45 -14.53
C PRO A 23 14.31 15.44 -14.45
N ILE A 24 13.16 15.10 -15.03
CA ILE A 24 11.94 15.94 -14.94
C ILE A 24 11.45 15.96 -13.49
N ILE A 25 11.34 14.80 -12.85
CA ILE A 25 10.89 14.70 -11.46
C ILE A 25 11.85 15.40 -10.50
N GLU A 26 13.15 15.20 -10.67
CA GLU A 26 14.18 15.85 -9.84
C GLU A 26 14.16 17.39 -9.97
N ASN A 27 13.78 17.93 -11.13
CA ASN A 27 13.67 19.37 -11.33
C ASN A 27 12.33 19.94 -10.86
N GLU A 28 11.22 19.37 -11.34
CA GLU A 28 9.87 19.90 -11.11
C GLU A 28 9.39 19.66 -9.66
N PHE A 29 9.77 18.53 -9.06
CA PHE A 29 9.29 18.09 -7.75
C PHE A 29 10.36 18.10 -6.65
N LYS A 30 11.46 18.82 -6.84
CA LYS A 30 12.58 18.88 -5.88
C LYS A 30 12.22 19.29 -4.45
N ASN A 31 11.11 20.02 -4.30
CA ASN A 31 10.62 20.51 -3.00
C ASN A 31 9.51 19.63 -2.40
N HIS A 32 9.18 18.51 -3.04
CA HIS A 32 8.18 17.56 -2.55
C HIS A 32 8.83 16.45 -1.73
N PRO A 33 8.08 15.82 -0.80
CA PRO A 33 8.58 14.66 -0.05
C PRO A 33 8.95 13.49 -0.97
N GLY A 34 9.89 12.66 -0.52
CA GLY A 34 10.30 11.47 -1.24
C GLY A 34 11.46 11.68 -2.21
N SER A 35 11.80 10.63 -2.96
CA SER A 35 12.89 10.66 -3.95
C SER A 35 12.64 9.64 -5.04
N ILE A 36 12.83 10.03 -6.29
CA ILE A 36 12.78 9.12 -7.44
C ILE A 36 13.86 8.03 -7.37
N ASN A 37 14.93 8.24 -6.63
CA ASN A 37 15.99 7.25 -6.44
C ASN A 37 15.51 6.02 -5.65
N ASN A 38 14.42 6.15 -4.91
CA ASN A 38 13.77 5.06 -4.17
C ASN A 38 12.64 4.40 -4.97
N PHE A 39 12.50 4.71 -6.25
CA PHE A 39 11.46 4.13 -7.09
C PHE A 39 11.67 2.61 -7.26
N TRP A 40 10.69 1.84 -6.86
CA TRP A 40 10.75 0.37 -6.79
C TRP A 40 9.57 -0.32 -7.50
N PHE A 41 8.74 0.45 -8.19
CA PHE A 41 7.56 -0.09 -8.87
C PHE A 41 7.89 -0.59 -10.27
N ALA A 42 7.26 -1.72 -10.64
CA ALA A 42 7.27 -2.19 -12.02
C ALA A 42 6.48 -1.22 -12.92
N THR A 43 6.97 -1.01 -14.14
CA THR A 43 6.30 -0.13 -15.11
C THR A 43 5.82 -0.88 -16.36
N GLU A 44 6.05 -2.19 -16.42
CA GLU A 44 5.70 -3.04 -17.54
C GLU A 44 4.85 -4.22 -17.09
N TYR A 45 3.88 -4.61 -17.91
CA TYR A 45 2.96 -5.72 -17.63
C TYR A 45 3.67 -7.02 -17.23
N ASP A 46 4.69 -7.41 -18.00
CA ASP A 46 5.40 -8.67 -17.77
C ASP A 46 6.13 -8.69 -16.42
N GLU A 47 6.64 -7.55 -15.97
CA GLU A 47 7.25 -7.44 -14.65
C GLU A 47 6.21 -7.57 -13.54
N VAL A 48 5.04 -6.94 -13.71
CA VAL A 48 3.93 -7.08 -12.75
C VAL A 48 3.46 -8.53 -12.65
N VAL A 49 3.38 -9.24 -13.78
CA VAL A 49 3.04 -10.68 -13.80
C VAL A 49 4.11 -11.50 -13.07
N LYS A 50 5.40 -11.16 -13.20
CA LYS A 50 6.48 -11.82 -12.42
C LYS A 50 6.33 -11.57 -10.93
N LEU A 51 5.97 -10.36 -10.51
CA LEU A 51 5.69 -10.03 -9.09
C LEU A 51 4.50 -10.82 -8.55
N LEU A 52 3.40 -10.91 -9.31
CA LEU A 52 2.25 -11.73 -8.94
C LEU A 52 2.65 -13.20 -8.78
N ASN A 53 3.40 -13.76 -9.72
CA ASN A 53 3.85 -15.14 -9.66
C ASN A 53 4.80 -15.38 -8.46
N PHE A 54 5.67 -14.43 -8.15
CA PHE A 54 6.51 -14.47 -6.96
C PHE A 54 5.68 -14.50 -5.69
N PHE A 55 4.72 -13.57 -5.55
CA PHE A 55 3.82 -13.57 -4.40
C PHE A 55 3.09 -14.90 -4.23
N ILE A 56 2.50 -15.41 -5.31
CA ILE A 56 1.74 -16.66 -5.29
C ILE A 56 2.60 -17.84 -4.82
N LYS A 57 3.84 -17.95 -5.31
CA LYS A 57 4.74 -19.08 -5.01
C LYS A 57 5.37 -18.99 -3.63
N GLU A 58 5.85 -17.81 -3.27
CA GLU A 58 6.76 -17.63 -2.13
C GLU A 58 6.04 -17.11 -0.87
N LYS A 59 4.97 -16.31 -1.04
CA LYS A 59 4.36 -15.59 0.08
C LYS A 59 2.92 -16.00 0.38
N SER A 60 2.14 -16.41 -0.63
CA SER A 60 0.70 -16.59 -0.50
C SER A 60 0.30 -17.56 0.59
N ASN A 61 1.08 -18.62 0.82
CA ASN A 61 0.74 -19.66 1.81
C ASN A 61 0.78 -19.17 3.27
N LEU A 62 1.55 -18.13 3.56
CA LEU A 62 1.68 -17.51 4.89
C LEU A 62 1.00 -16.14 4.98
N PHE A 63 0.35 -15.70 3.93
CA PHE A 63 -0.33 -14.39 3.90
C PHE A 63 -1.29 -14.23 5.08
N GLY A 64 -2.21 -15.19 5.27
CA GLY A 64 -3.24 -15.08 6.31
C GLY A 64 -2.71 -15.14 7.75
N ASP A 65 -1.52 -15.70 7.96
CA ASP A 65 -0.90 -15.73 9.30
C ASP A 65 -0.21 -14.39 9.63
N TYR A 66 0.18 -13.62 8.61
CA TYR A 66 1.02 -12.42 8.74
C TYR A 66 0.43 -11.18 8.07
N GLU A 67 -0.83 -11.20 7.62
CA GLU A 67 -1.43 -10.03 6.96
C GLU A 67 -1.49 -8.80 7.87
N ASP A 68 -1.60 -9.01 9.18
CA ASP A 68 -1.63 -7.95 10.19
C ASP A 68 -0.30 -7.74 10.93
N ALA A 69 0.76 -8.40 10.46
CA ALA A 69 2.08 -8.25 11.08
C ALA A 69 2.77 -6.95 10.65
N VAL A 70 3.60 -6.42 11.53
CA VAL A 70 4.50 -5.28 11.26
C VAL A 70 5.92 -5.67 11.61
N ASP A 71 6.88 -5.34 10.76
CA ASP A 71 8.31 -5.56 11.01
C ASP A 71 9.12 -4.33 10.59
N GLN A 72 10.07 -3.90 11.42
CA GLN A 72 10.92 -2.74 11.12
C GLN A 72 11.98 -2.99 10.02
N LYS A 73 12.23 -4.24 9.66
CA LYS A 73 13.25 -4.63 8.67
C LYS A 73 12.68 -4.90 7.28
N ASP A 74 11.39 -5.19 7.19
CA ASP A 74 10.70 -5.48 5.93
C ASP A 74 9.29 -4.90 5.97
N ASN A 75 9.05 -3.84 5.19
CA ASN A 75 7.76 -3.16 5.10
C ASN A 75 6.75 -3.86 4.19
N ILE A 76 7.15 -4.89 3.45
CA ILE A 76 6.27 -5.66 2.56
C ILE A 76 5.82 -6.95 3.22
N LEU A 77 6.69 -7.61 3.99
CA LEU A 77 6.41 -8.90 4.63
C LEU A 77 5.83 -9.92 3.64
N PHE A 78 4.65 -10.47 3.96
CA PHE A 78 3.94 -11.44 3.13
C PHE A 78 2.88 -10.80 2.22
N HIS A 79 2.85 -9.46 2.08
CA HIS A 79 1.94 -8.76 1.16
C HIS A 79 2.38 -8.89 -0.30
N SER A 80 1.40 -8.76 -1.19
CA SER A 80 1.64 -8.84 -2.64
C SER A 80 2.19 -7.54 -3.24
N ALA A 81 1.90 -6.39 -2.62
CA ALA A 81 2.21 -5.04 -3.11
C ALA A 81 1.72 -4.78 -4.55
N LEU A 82 0.56 -5.35 -4.93
CA LEU A 82 0.00 -5.25 -6.28
C LEU A 82 -1.01 -4.11 -6.44
N SER A 83 -1.39 -3.43 -5.36
CA SER A 83 -2.39 -2.36 -5.40
C SER A 83 -2.07 -1.24 -6.39
N PRO A 84 -0.82 -0.73 -6.54
CA PRO A 84 -0.53 0.31 -7.52
C PRO A 84 -0.84 -0.13 -8.96
N TYR A 85 -0.52 -1.38 -9.29
CA TYR A 85 -0.70 -1.91 -10.65
C TYR A 85 -2.16 -2.18 -10.97
N ILE A 86 -2.94 -2.57 -9.97
CA ILE A 86 -4.39 -2.76 -10.12
C ILE A 86 -5.07 -1.39 -10.29
N ASN A 87 -4.68 -0.39 -9.50
CA ASN A 87 -5.26 0.96 -9.58
C ASN A 87 -4.94 1.64 -10.91
N LEU A 88 -3.75 1.41 -11.46
CA LEU A 88 -3.34 1.94 -12.78
C LEU A 88 -3.84 1.10 -13.96
N GLY A 89 -4.49 -0.03 -13.71
CA GLY A 89 -5.04 -0.89 -14.76
C GLY A 89 -4.02 -1.74 -15.52
N LEU A 90 -2.79 -1.89 -15.00
CA LEU A 90 -1.78 -2.79 -15.59
C LEU A 90 -2.19 -4.26 -15.47
N ILE A 91 -2.86 -4.61 -14.37
CA ILE A 91 -3.52 -5.92 -14.17
C ILE A 91 -4.89 -5.71 -13.56
N THR A 92 -5.81 -6.65 -13.76
CA THR A 92 -7.15 -6.57 -13.17
C THR A 92 -7.27 -7.41 -11.90
N PRO A 93 -8.18 -7.07 -10.97
CA PRO A 93 -8.49 -7.92 -9.83
C PRO A 93 -8.88 -9.35 -10.23
N GLU A 94 -9.66 -9.48 -11.29
CA GLU A 94 -10.09 -10.78 -11.84
C GLU A 94 -8.89 -11.63 -12.26
N PHE A 95 -7.93 -11.05 -13.00
CA PHE A 95 -6.71 -11.74 -13.40
C PHE A 95 -5.90 -12.22 -12.19
N VAL A 96 -5.74 -11.38 -11.17
CA VAL A 96 -5.02 -11.73 -9.94
C VAL A 96 -5.68 -12.92 -9.24
N ILE A 97 -7.01 -12.85 -9.05
CA ILE A 97 -7.78 -13.91 -8.37
C ILE A 97 -7.71 -15.21 -9.15
N GLN A 98 -7.91 -15.16 -10.47
CA GLN A 98 -7.85 -16.36 -11.31
C GLN A 98 -6.49 -17.05 -11.19
N LYS A 99 -5.39 -16.29 -11.23
CA LYS A 99 -4.02 -16.82 -11.04
C LYS A 99 -3.83 -17.48 -9.67
N VAL A 100 -4.32 -16.88 -8.62
CA VAL A 100 -4.25 -17.42 -7.24
C VAL A 100 -5.04 -18.72 -7.14
N LEU A 101 -6.28 -18.73 -7.66
CA LEU A 101 -7.14 -19.92 -7.65
C LEU A 101 -6.56 -21.08 -8.47
N ASP A 102 -6.00 -20.79 -9.64
CA ASP A 102 -5.38 -21.82 -10.49
C ASP A 102 -4.11 -22.41 -9.84
N PHE A 103 -3.36 -21.60 -9.13
CA PHE A 103 -2.25 -22.09 -8.32
C PHE A 103 -2.73 -22.93 -7.14
N HIS A 104 -3.77 -22.49 -6.41
CA HIS A 104 -4.34 -23.23 -5.29
C HIS A 104 -4.85 -24.62 -5.70
N LYS A 105 -5.49 -24.76 -6.87
CA LYS A 105 -5.95 -26.08 -7.38
C LYS A 105 -4.81 -27.10 -7.42
N LYS A 106 -3.60 -26.65 -7.75
CA LYS A 106 -2.41 -27.51 -7.91
C LYS A 106 -1.58 -27.65 -6.63
N ASN A 107 -1.40 -26.57 -5.89
CA ASN A 107 -0.43 -26.46 -4.80
C ASN A 107 -1.04 -26.30 -3.40
N LYS A 108 -2.37 -26.19 -3.29
CA LYS A 108 -3.10 -26.17 -2.02
C LYS A 108 -2.63 -25.10 -1.03
N ILE A 109 -2.77 -23.82 -1.40
CA ILE A 109 -2.58 -22.70 -0.45
C ILE A 109 -3.47 -22.93 0.78
N ARG A 110 -2.99 -22.62 1.97
CA ARG A 110 -3.76 -22.73 3.21
C ARG A 110 -5.03 -21.89 3.12
N MET A 111 -6.17 -22.41 3.62
CA MET A 111 -7.48 -21.79 3.41
C MET A 111 -7.59 -20.40 4.03
N ASN A 112 -7.02 -20.18 5.23
CA ASN A 112 -6.99 -18.86 5.84
C ASN A 112 -6.27 -17.81 4.95
N SER A 113 -5.16 -18.20 4.32
CA SER A 113 -4.40 -17.33 3.42
C SER A 113 -5.12 -17.10 2.10
N LEU A 114 -5.73 -18.14 1.52
CA LEU A 114 -6.48 -18.03 0.28
C LEU A 114 -7.71 -17.13 0.44
N GLU A 115 -8.52 -17.44 1.43
CA GLU A 115 -9.74 -16.68 1.73
C GLU A 115 -9.41 -15.24 2.12
N GLY A 116 -8.44 -15.03 3.03
CA GLY A 116 -8.00 -13.71 3.43
C GLY A 116 -7.56 -12.87 2.24
N TYR A 117 -6.72 -13.40 1.37
CA TYR A 117 -6.24 -12.67 0.20
C TYR A 117 -7.35 -12.32 -0.79
N ILE A 118 -8.23 -13.27 -1.11
CA ILE A 118 -9.38 -13.03 -2.01
C ILE A 118 -10.31 -11.96 -1.43
N ARG A 119 -10.59 -12.02 -0.13
CA ARG A 119 -11.40 -10.99 0.56
C ARG A 119 -10.77 -9.62 0.49
N GLN A 120 -9.45 -9.49 0.63
CA GLN A 120 -8.77 -8.21 0.49
C GLN A 120 -8.90 -7.68 -0.95
N VAL A 121 -8.72 -8.52 -1.96
CA VAL A 121 -8.76 -8.07 -3.36
C VAL A 121 -10.18 -7.69 -3.79
N ILE A 122 -11.19 -8.48 -3.45
CA ILE A 122 -12.61 -8.22 -3.84
C ILE A 122 -13.31 -7.32 -2.82
N GLY A 123 -13.30 -7.72 -1.55
CA GLY A 123 -14.17 -7.14 -0.53
C GLY A 123 -13.91 -5.66 -0.33
N TRP A 124 -12.66 -5.27 -0.24
CA TRP A 124 -12.29 -3.87 -0.09
C TRP A 124 -12.76 -3.02 -1.29
N ARG A 125 -12.54 -3.50 -2.51
CA ARG A 125 -12.94 -2.78 -3.73
C ARG A 125 -14.45 -2.65 -3.86
N GLU A 126 -15.19 -3.71 -3.64
CA GLU A 126 -16.65 -3.67 -3.72
C GLU A 126 -17.28 -2.85 -2.58
N PHE A 127 -16.69 -2.89 -1.37
CA PHE A 127 -17.10 -2.03 -0.28
C PHE A 127 -16.90 -0.55 -0.65
N MET A 128 -15.72 -0.16 -1.11
CA MET A 128 -15.44 1.24 -1.50
C MET A 128 -16.31 1.68 -2.67
N ARG A 129 -16.55 0.81 -3.65
CA ARG A 129 -17.46 1.09 -4.75
C ARG A 129 -18.88 1.34 -4.27
N GLY A 130 -19.39 0.49 -3.37
CA GLY A 130 -20.72 0.64 -2.79
C GLY A 130 -20.88 1.93 -1.99
N ILE A 131 -19.86 2.28 -1.17
CA ILE A 131 -19.85 3.53 -0.41
C ILE A 131 -19.77 4.74 -1.35
N TYR A 132 -18.93 4.70 -2.38
CA TYR A 132 -18.84 5.78 -3.35
C TYR A 132 -20.18 6.00 -4.09
N GLN A 133 -20.82 4.95 -4.55
CA GLN A 133 -22.11 5.05 -5.26
C GLN A 133 -23.23 5.58 -4.37
N SER A 134 -23.25 5.23 -3.08
CA SER A 134 -24.37 5.54 -2.18
C SER A 134 -24.13 6.78 -1.33
N TYR A 135 -22.88 7.14 -1.01
CA TYR A 135 -22.54 8.12 0.00
C TYR A 135 -21.39 9.06 -0.39
N SER A 136 -21.08 9.24 -1.69
CA SER A 136 -19.94 10.05 -2.12
C SER A 136 -19.97 11.48 -1.59
N GLN A 137 -21.14 12.11 -1.60
CA GLN A 137 -21.31 13.48 -1.12
C GLN A 137 -21.06 13.60 0.39
N GLU A 138 -21.56 12.64 1.17
CA GLU A 138 -21.31 12.58 2.61
C GLU A 138 -19.84 12.34 2.91
N MET A 139 -19.17 11.45 2.16
CA MET A 139 -17.74 11.17 2.33
C MET A 139 -16.89 12.43 2.14
N GLU A 140 -17.22 13.26 1.15
CA GLU A 140 -16.49 14.51 0.88
C GLU A 140 -16.70 15.59 1.92
N THR A 141 -17.89 15.66 2.51
CA THR A 141 -18.31 16.81 3.31
C THR A 141 -18.40 16.53 4.80
N ARG A 142 -18.64 15.27 5.18
CA ARG A 142 -18.95 14.90 6.56
C ARG A 142 -17.72 14.92 7.45
N ASN A 143 -17.90 15.50 8.64
CA ASN A 143 -16.92 15.46 9.73
C ASN A 143 -17.66 15.03 11.00
N PHE A 144 -17.86 13.72 11.13
CA PHE A 144 -18.71 13.14 12.18
C PHE A 144 -18.23 13.51 13.59
N PHE A 145 -16.93 13.44 13.85
CA PHE A 145 -16.32 13.76 15.15
C PHE A 145 -16.02 15.25 15.33
N LYS A 146 -16.38 16.11 14.36
CA LYS A 146 -16.11 17.58 14.40
C LYS A 146 -14.63 17.92 14.59
N GLN A 147 -13.74 17.11 14.05
CA GLN A 147 -12.28 17.26 14.15
C GLN A 147 -11.81 18.47 13.35
N ASN A 148 -11.00 19.35 13.96
CA ASN A 148 -10.62 20.62 13.35
C ASN A 148 -9.13 20.94 13.43
N ARG A 149 -8.31 20.05 13.97
CA ARG A 149 -6.87 20.30 14.12
C ARG A 149 -6.16 20.24 12.76
N LYS A 150 -5.15 21.09 12.62
CA LYS A 150 -4.26 21.11 11.45
C LYS A 150 -3.19 20.04 11.62
N MET A 151 -2.72 19.51 10.49
CA MET A 151 -1.55 18.62 10.45
C MET A 151 -0.26 19.45 10.61
N LYS A 152 0.66 18.97 11.43
CA LYS A 152 1.99 19.58 11.61
C LYS A 152 2.98 19.05 10.56
N SER A 153 4.08 19.77 10.35
CA SER A 153 5.16 19.34 9.43
C SER A 153 5.76 17.98 9.79
N SER A 154 5.77 17.62 11.07
CA SER A 154 6.25 16.32 11.55
C SER A 154 5.55 15.11 10.93
N TRP A 155 4.36 15.29 10.33
CA TRP A 155 3.66 14.27 9.55
C TRP A 155 4.22 14.10 8.13
N TYR A 156 5.10 14.99 7.69
CA TYR A 156 5.75 14.90 6.38
C TYR A 156 7.22 14.47 6.47
N ASP A 157 7.84 14.60 7.64
CA ASP A 157 9.26 14.25 7.86
C ASP A 157 9.48 13.11 8.87
N GLY A 158 8.39 12.65 9.53
CA GLY A 158 8.47 11.55 10.51
C GLY A 158 9.26 11.93 11.75
N THR A 159 9.00 13.12 12.30
CA THR A 159 9.62 13.65 13.53
C THR A 159 8.58 13.95 14.61
N THR A 160 7.57 13.10 14.72
CA THR A 160 6.47 13.28 15.69
C THR A 160 6.90 12.99 17.13
N GLY A 161 7.96 12.21 17.31
CA GLY A 161 8.44 11.70 18.59
C GLY A 161 7.78 10.39 19.03
N LEU A 162 6.91 9.81 18.20
CA LEU A 162 6.31 8.50 18.40
C LEU A 162 6.97 7.48 17.46
N PRO A 163 7.90 6.63 17.94
CA PRO A 163 8.69 5.78 17.06
C PRO A 163 7.89 4.92 16.04
N PRO A 164 6.77 4.27 16.40
CA PRO A 164 5.98 3.52 15.41
C PRO A 164 5.38 4.42 14.33
N LEU A 165 4.92 5.62 14.71
CA LEU A 165 4.35 6.60 13.78
C LEU A 165 5.42 7.18 12.86
N ASP A 166 6.57 7.56 13.41
CA ASP A 166 7.69 8.10 12.64
C ASP A 166 8.22 7.08 11.63
N TYR A 167 8.24 5.79 12.00
CA TYR A 167 8.58 4.70 11.11
C TYR A 167 7.58 4.59 9.95
N ALA A 168 6.27 4.57 10.23
CA ALA A 168 5.24 4.47 9.20
C ALA A 168 5.23 5.67 8.24
N ILE A 169 5.43 6.89 8.76
CA ILE A 169 5.56 8.10 7.94
C ILE A 169 6.78 7.99 7.03
N LYS A 170 7.94 7.58 7.55
CA LYS A 170 9.17 7.41 6.75
C LYS A 170 9.02 6.35 5.68
N ASN A 171 8.28 5.27 5.94
CA ASN A 171 7.95 4.28 4.92
C ASN A 171 7.11 4.91 3.80
N ALA A 172 6.07 5.67 4.13
CA ALA A 172 5.27 6.37 3.14
C ALA A 172 6.11 7.35 2.30
N VAL A 173 6.95 8.17 2.94
CA VAL A 173 7.84 9.13 2.26
C VAL A 173 8.85 8.43 1.34
N ASN A 174 9.47 7.35 1.81
CA ASN A 174 10.57 6.70 1.08
C ASN A 174 10.09 5.77 -0.03
N HIS A 175 8.93 5.15 0.14
CA HIS A 175 8.44 4.11 -0.75
C HIS A 175 7.17 4.48 -1.52
N GLY A 176 6.47 5.56 -1.14
CA GLY A 176 5.15 5.90 -1.70
C GLY A 176 4.12 4.79 -1.44
N TRP A 177 4.40 3.89 -0.51
CA TRP A 177 3.61 2.71 -0.20
C TRP A 177 3.91 2.20 1.21
N SER A 178 2.89 1.68 1.86
CA SER A 178 3.01 0.79 3.02
C SER A 178 1.85 -0.19 3.04
N HIS A 179 1.98 -1.31 3.77
CA HIS A 179 0.87 -2.26 3.87
C HIS A 179 -0.29 -1.68 4.71
N HIS A 180 -1.48 -2.27 4.58
CA HIS A 180 -2.73 -1.70 5.10
C HIS A 180 -2.72 -1.51 6.63
N ILE A 181 -2.05 -2.35 7.39
CA ILE A 181 -1.98 -2.22 8.85
C ILE A 181 -1.26 -0.93 9.28
N GLU A 182 -0.15 -0.58 8.65
CA GLU A 182 0.49 0.71 8.91
C GLU A 182 -0.44 1.88 8.56
N ARG A 183 -1.16 1.78 7.43
CA ARG A 183 -2.11 2.83 7.02
C ARG A 183 -3.28 2.96 7.98
N LEU A 184 -3.91 1.85 8.36
CA LEU A 184 -5.11 1.85 9.21
C LEU A 184 -4.78 2.06 10.67
N MET A 185 -3.95 1.18 11.24
CA MET A 185 -3.78 1.08 12.69
C MET A 185 -2.76 2.08 13.23
N ILE A 186 -1.80 2.51 12.42
CA ILE A 186 -0.81 3.50 12.84
C ILE A 186 -1.18 4.88 12.30
N LEU A 187 -1.12 5.09 10.98
CA LEU A 187 -1.31 6.42 10.39
C LEU A 187 -2.72 6.96 10.62
N SER A 188 -3.75 6.32 10.06
CA SER A 188 -5.13 6.79 10.15
C SER A 188 -5.64 6.87 11.57
N ASN A 189 -5.38 5.84 12.38
CA ASN A 189 -5.86 5.79 13.76
C ASN A 189 -5.26 6.92 14.60
N ILE A 190 -3.95 7.15 14.51
CA ILE A 190 -3.31 8.24 15.25
C ILE A 190 -3.76 9.61 14.72
N MET A 191 -3.95 9.78 13.39
CA MET A 191 -4.54 11.00 12.84
C MET A 191 -5.92 11.28 13.42
N ASN A 192 -6.75 10.23 13.55
CA ASN A 192 -8.07 10.32 14.16
C ASN A 192 -8.00 10.69 15.65
N LEU A 193 -7.13 10.03 16.43
CA LEU A 193 -6.90 10.34 17.84
C LEU A 193 -6.32 11.75 18.05
N CYS A 194 -5.54 12.25 17.10
CA CYS A 194 -5.04 13.62 17.10
C CYS A 194 -6.08 14.64 16.64
N GLU A 195 -7.30 14.25 16.34
CA GLU A 195 -8.41 15.11 15.89
C GLU A 195 -8.08 15.94 14.64
N ILE A 196 -7.27 15.38 13.74
CA ILE A 196 -6.90 16.05 12.48
C ILE A 196 -8.13 16.09 11.56
N LYS A 197 -8.39 17.26 10.96
CA LYS A 197 -9.52 17.46 10.06
C LYS A 197 -9.54 16.46 8.91
N PRO A 198 -10.65 15.72 8.64
CA PRO A 198 -10.71 14.66 7.63
C PRO A 198 -10.21 15.05 6.24
N LYS A 199 -10.54 16.25 5.76
CA LYS A 199 -10.04 16.75 4.47
C LYS A 199 -8.51 16.86 4.40
N ILE A 200 -7.85 17.15 5.54
CA ILE A 200 -6.38 17.22 5.61
C ILE A 200 -5.80 15.80 5.60
N VAL A 201 -6.43 14.87 6.32
CA VAL A 201 -6.05 13.45 6.31
C VAL A 201 -6.15 12.88 4.89
N TYR A 202 -7.28 13.09 4.22
CA TYR A 202 -7.48 12.68 2.83
C TYR A 202 -6.39 13.23 1.90
N LYS A 203 -6.13 14.55 1.98
CA LYS A 203 -5.10 15.20 1.17
C LYS A 203 -3.73 14.55 1.40
N TRP A 204 -3.36 14.30 2.65
CA TRP A 204 -2.08 13.68 3.00
C TRP A 204 -1.95 12.27 2.39
N PHE A 205 -3.00 11.43 2.48
CA PHE A 205 -2.98 10.10 1.87
C PHE A 205 -2.83 10.17 0.34
N MET A 206 -3.55 11.10 -0.31
CA MET A 206 -3.43 11.32 -1.77
C MET A 206 -2.04 11.79 -2.20
N GLU A 207 -1.33 12.54 -1.34
CA GLU A 207 0.01 13.03 -1.61
C GLU A 207 1.09 11.99 -1.37
N MET A 208 0.89 11.08 -0.40
CA MET A 208 1.95 10.21 0.11
C MET A 208 1.94 8.80 -0.48
N PHE A 209 0.86 8.35 -1.10
CA PHE A 209 0.71 7.00 -1.62
C PHE A 209 0.39 6.97 -3.11
N VAL A 210 1.04 6.06 -3.84
CA VAL A 210 0.80 5.86 -5.29
C VAL A 210 -0.50 5.09 -5.56
N ASP A 211 -1.07 4.47 -4.54
CA ASP A 211 -2.27 3.64 -4.60
C ASP A 211 -3.37 4.11 -3.63
N SER A 212 -3.43 5.43 -3.41
CA SER A 212 -4.43 6.04 -2.53
C SER A 212 -5.86 5.86 -3.01
#